data_2564ff047344321e52d5d9baf41ee9fd
#
_entry.id   2564ff047344321e52d5d9baf41ee9fd
#
_cell.length_a   1.000
_cell.length_b   1.000
_cell.length_c   1.000
_cell.angle_alpha   90.00
_cell.angle_beta   90.00
_cell.angle_gamma   90.00
#
_symmetry.space_group_name_H-M   'P 1'
#
loop_
_entity.id
_entity.type
_entity.pdbx_description
1 polymer ?
#
loop_
_entity_poly.entity_id
_entity_poly.type
_entity_poly.pdbx_seq_one_letter_code
_entity_poly.pdbx_strand_id
1 'polypeptide(L)'
;TSPTVQDIMNKVLVSHDWMGSQFEKFLQEHDEFDDFKNLLRAVTAVVISYDIRPSFYSPTSGAIYLDPDDLWVTPAQRDTINSAPDYRSGFGSELQFEMPWRYVKDNDYAYYFYPSRYRISRTLEDSKYSFAALLYHELAHANDFFPSSRWLTYPMSKTVYDAVNEVYQAQQIQSDYLQNNFPLVVASSYNGVEMQKLAQVRFRDPDAIQEYQKDFTMSFVADMFKTEGAPQFYSYSTTREDFAILFDGFMMYARYGINRDVGVSDQQYNSFVWGQRDRKGESWIKPRIEFVTNRVLPEFYDADAIIQNMPEPLVLDNSVNWRSSVVVSPDDSSESELNISVRDKRLTPMDGEIWHFDHRQSHKCGAICFEDVLKNE
;
A
#
# COMPACT_ATOMS: atom_id res chain seq x y z
N THR A 1 -17.87 19.52 -4.75
CA THR A 1 -17.81 19.04 -6.15
C THR A 1 -16.44 18.44 -6.40
N SER A 2 -16.38 17.33 -7.12
CA SER A 2 -15.12 16.75 -7.57
C SER A 2 -14.38 17.74 -8.47
N PRO A 3 -13.05 17.86 -8.35
CA PRO A 3 -12.26 18.66 -9.27
C PRO A 3 -12.27 18.04 -10.67
N THR A 4 -12.07 18.86 -11.68
CA THR A 4 -11.81 18.37 -13.04
C THR A 4 -10.36 17.88 -13.14
N VAL A 5 -10.06 17.07 -14.15
CA VAL A 5 -8.66 16.67 -14.44
C VAL A 5 -7.79 17.92 -14.62
N GLN A 6 -8.28 18.97 -15.29
CA GLN A 6 -7.53 20.20 -15.47
C GLN A 6 -7.24 20.93 -14.15
N ASP A 7 -8.18 20.93 -13.19
CA ASP A 7 -7.94 21.50 -11.85
C ASP A 7 -6.81 20.78 -11.12
N ILE A 8 -6.73 19.45 -11.28
CA ILE A 8 -5.66 18.63 -10.74
C ILE A 8 -4.33 18.93 -11.44
N MET A 9 -4.33 18.94 -12.79
CA MET A 9 -3.13 19.18 -13.58
C MET A 9 -2.50 20.58 -13.31
N ASN A 10 -3.29 21.56 -12.93
CA ASN A 10 -2.78 22.89 -12.51
C ASN A 10 -1.93 22.84 -11.23
N LYS A 11 -1.93 21.72 -10.50
CA LYS A 11 -1.12 21.48 -9.29
C LYS A 11 -0.04 20.42 -9.48
N VAL A 12 0.19 19.96 -10.72
CA VAL A 12 1.16 18.92 -11.03
C VAL A 12 2.50 19.53 -11.39
N LEU A 13 3.56 19.06 -10.74
CA LEU A 13 4.95 19.41 -10.99
C LEU A 13 5.69 18.17 -11.45
N VAL A 14 6.41 18.26 -12.55
CA VAL A 14 7.09 17.10 -13.14
C VAL A 14 8.55 17.42 -13.48
N SER A 15 9.43 16.42 -13.39
CA SER A 15 10.79 16.53 -13.89
C SER A 15 10.92 16.29 -15.40
N HIS A 16 9.98 15.58 -15.98
CA HIS A 16 9.91 15.26 -17.41
C HIS A 16 8.46 15.36 -17.91
N ASP A 17 8.24 15.96 -19.08
CA ASP A 17 6.89 16.21 -19.62
C ASP A 17 6.05 14.94 -19.79
N TRP A 18 6.69 13.81 -20.10
CA TRP A 18 5.97 12.54 -20.25
C TRP A 18 5.28 12.08 -18.95
N MET A 19 5.83 12.40 -17.80
CA MET A 19 5.27 12.01 -16.49
C MET A 19 3.91 12.69 -16.28
N GLY A 20 3.83 14.00 -16.54
CA GLY A 20 2.58 14.75 -16.46
C GLY A 20 1.55 14.25 -17.48
N SER A 21 1.99 14.01 -18.72
CA SER A 21 1.11 13.53 -19.78
C SER A 21 0.52 12.14 -19.47
N GLN A 22 1.32 11.23 -18.92
CA GLN A 22 0.82 9.90 -18.54
C GLN A 22 -0.08 9.95 -17.30
N PHE A 23 0.23 10.80 -16.32
CA PHE A 23 -0.62 11.00 -15.16
C PHE A 23 -2.00 11.60 -15.55
N GLU A 24 -2.02 12.61 -16.41
CA GLU A 24 -3.25 13.17 -16.97
C GLU A 24 -4.09 12.10 -17.68
N LYS A 25 -3.44 11.33 -18.54
CA LYS A 25 -4.06 10.23 -19.28
C LYS A 25 -4.62 9.17 -18.33
N PHE A 26 -3.89 8.81 -17.28
CA PHE A 26 -4.38 7.87 -16.26
C PHE A 26 -5.67 8.37 -15.60
N LEU A 27 -5.72 9.62 -15.18
CA LEU A 27 -6.93 10.22 -14.58
C LEU A 27 -8.10 10.27 -15.56
N GLN A 28 -7.84 10.46 -16.86
CA GLN A 28 -8.88 10.50 -17.89
C GLN A 28 -9.43 9.12 -18.23
N GLU A 29 -8.58 8.09 -18.26
CA GLU A 29 -8.93 6.76 -18.75
C GLU A 29 -9.26 5.75 -17.65
N HIS A 30 -8.74 5.95 -16.41
CA HIS A 30 -8.79 4.94 -15.35
C HIS A 30 -9.42 5.41 -14.03
N ASP A 31 -9.90 6.64 -13.95
CA ASP A 31 -10.67 7.15 -12.80
C ASP A 31 -12.19 7.09 -13.07
N GLU A 32 -12.68 5.88 -13.39
CA GLU A 32 -14.07 5.64 -13.80
C GLU A 32 -15.11 6.03 -12.73
N PHE A 33 -14.71 6.03 -11.46
CA PHE A 33 -15.58 6.30 -10.31
C PHE A 33 -15.36 7.70 -9.70
N ASP A 34 -14.51 8.53 -10.29
CA ASP A 34 -14.08 9.82 -9.72
C ASP A 34 -13.36 9.70 -8.36
N ASP A 35 -12.90 8.51 -8.00
CA ASP A 35 -12.29 8.24 -6.70
C ASP A 35 -11.00 9.05 -6.53
N PHE A 36 -10.08 8.99 -7.52
CA PHE A 36 -8.81 9.72 -7.44
C PHE A 36 -9.03 11.23 -7.48
N LYS A 37 -9.96 11.72 -8.30
CA LYS A 37 -10.32 13.15 -8.31
C LYS A 37 -10.86 13.60 -6.96
N ASN A 38 -11.69 12.78 -6.31
CA ASN A 38 -12.22 13.08 -4.99
C ASN A 38 -11.13 13.07 -3.91
N LEU A 39 -10.26 12.07 -3.91
CA LEU A 39 -9.17 11.93 -2.95
C LEU A 39 -8.10 13.03 -3.11
N LEU A 40 -7.78 13.43 -4.35
CA LEU A 40 -6.81 14.49 -4.67
C LEU A 40 -7.23 15.89 -4.18
N ARG A 41 -8.45 16.07 -3.71
CA ARG A 41 -8.88 17.32 -3.04
C ARG A 41 -8.08 17.60 -1.77
N ALA A 42 -7.59 16.55 -1.10
CA ALA A 42 -6.84 16.66 0.16
C ALA A 42 -5.37 17.03 -0.02
N VAL A 43 -4.86 17.14 -1.27
CA VAL A 43 -3.47 17.46 -1.53
C VAL A 43 -3.29 18.87 -2.07
N THR A 44 -2.17 19.49 -1.72
CA THR A 44 -1.77 20.83 -2.21
C THR A 44 -1.15 20.78 -3.58
N ALA A 45 -0.38 19.70 -3.88
CA ALA A 45 0.28 19.46 -5.15
C ALA A 45 0.52 17.98 -5.39
N VAL A 46 0.76 17.63 -6.65
CA VAL A 46 1.27 16.33 -7.10
C VAL A 46 2.64 16.56 -7.70
N VAL A 47 3.66 15.92 -7.17
CA VAL A 47 5.04 16.02 -7.65
C VAL A 47 5.47 14.66 -8.21
N ILE A 48 5.84 14.61 -9.49
CA ILE A 48 6.31 13.39 -10.14
C ILE A 48 7.72 13.64 -10.68
N SER A 49 8.71 13.00 -10.09
CA SER A 49 10.09 13.26 -10.47
C SER A 49 10.90 11.97 -10.61
N TYR A 50 11.84 11.99 -11.55
CA TYR A 50 12.73 10.87 -11.85
C TYR A 50 13.49 10.32 -10.64
N ASP A 51 13.62 11.12 -9.59
CA ASP A 51 14.40 10.81 -8.39
C ASP A 51 13.53 10.57 -7.15
N ILE A 52 12.22 10.59 -7.30
CA ILE A 52 11.30 10.20 -6.23
C ILE A 52 11.23 8.68 -6.19
N ARG A 53 11.70 8.09 -5.09
CA ARG A 53 11.67 6.67 -4.87
C ARG A 53 11.78 6.36 -3.37
N PRO A 54 10.74 5.79 -2.82
CA PRO A 54 9.41 5.50 -3.36
C PRO A 54 8.49 6.73 -3.38
N SER A 55 7.23 6.52 -3.78
CA SER A 55 6.15 7.49 -3.57
C SER A 55 5.88 7.73 -2.10
N PHE A 56 5.39 8.92 -1.76
CA PHE A 56 5.01 9.26 -0.38
C PHE A 56 4.12 10.50 -0.31
N TYR A 57 3.31 10.59 0.73
CA TYR A 57 2.65 11.83 1.11
C TYR A 57 3.49 12.58 2.15
N SER A 58 3.67 13.88 1.96
CA SER A 58 4.37 14.74 2.92
C SER A 58 3.39 15.61 3.69
N PRO A 59 3.18 15.36 4.98
CA PRO A 59 2.26 16.18 5.79
C PRO A 59 2.74 17.62 5.96
N THR A 60 4.04 17.89 5.87
CA THR A 60 4.59 19.25 6.00
C THR A 60 4.27 20.15 4.81
N SER A 61 4.20 19.59 3.61
CA SER A 61 3.83 20.31 2.39
C SER A 61 2.37 20.10 1.99
N GLY A 62 1.74 19.00 2.47
CA GLY A 62 0.43 18.56 2.02
C GLY A 62 0.43 18.01 0.59
N ALA A 63 1.60 17.73 0.03
CA ALA A 63 1.76 17.23 -1.32
C ALA A 63 1.99 15.73 -1.36
N ILE A 64 1.56 15.10 -2.46
CA ILE A 64 1.91 13.72 -2.81
C ILE A 64 3.10 13.74 -3.76
N TYR A 65 4.07 12.87 -3.51
CA TYR A 65 5.29 12.69 -4.29
C TYR A 65 5.26 11.29 -4.90
N LEU A 66 5.26 11.19 -6.22
CA LEU A 66 5.05 9.95 -6.94
C LEU A 66 6.33 9.50 -7.65
N ASP A 67 6.68 8.24 -7.43
CA ASP A 67 7.64 7.52 -8.26
C ASP A 67 7.02 7.32 -9.65
N PRO A 68 7.70 7.71 -10.73
CA PRO A 68 7.17 7.55 -12.08
C PRO A 68 7.24 6.12 -12.61
N ASP A 69 7.69 5.13 -11.83
CA ASP A 69 7.89 3.76 -12.34
C ASP A 69 6.58 3.13 -12.84
N ASP A 70 5.42 3.49 -12.28
CA ASP A 70 4.12 3.01 -12.78
C ASP A 70 3.60 3.76 -14.01
N LEU A 71 4.21 4.87 -14.41
CA LEU A 71 3.71 5.73 -15.48
C LEU A 71 4.43 5.58 -16.83
N TRP A 72 5.65 5.03 -16.86
CA TRP A 72 6.35 4.88 -18.13
C TRP A 72 5.67 3.85 -19.03
N VAL A 73 5.68 4.09 -20.34
CA VAL A 73 5.11 3.19 -21.36
C VAL A 73 6.15 2.75 -22.38
N THR A 74 7.27 3.48 -22.50
CA THR A 74 8.36 3.13 -23.38
C THR A 74 9.68 2.94 -22.63
N PRO A 75 10.60 2.09 -23.12
CA PRO A 75 11.93 1.97 -22.54
C PRO A 75 12.69 3.29 -22.45
N ALA A 76 12.48 4.22 -23.38
CA ALA A 76 13.12 5.54 -23.36
C ALA A 76 12.62 6.40 -22.17
N GLN A 77 11.34 6.36 -21.85
CA GLN A 77 10.80 7.00 -20.64
C GLN A 77 11.38 6.38 -19.38
N ARG A 78 11.39 5.04 -19.30
CA ARG A 78 11.95 4.31 -18.18
C ARG A 78 13.43 4.65 -17.92
N ASP A 79 14.23 4.82 -18.98
CA ASP A 79 15.65 5.14 -18.86
C ASP A 79 15.91 6.53 -18.24
N THR A 80 14.88 7.37 -18.13
CA THR A 80 14.97 8.68 -17.45
C THR A 80 14.77 8.58 -15.94
N ILE A 81 14.34 7.41 -15.42
CA ILE A 81 14.04 7.19 -14.01
C ILE A 81 15.29 6.71 -13.28
N ASN A 82 15.51 7.18 -12.07
CA ASN A 82 16.59 6.70 -11.21
C ASN A 82 16.37 5.21 -10.86
N SER A 83 17.36 4.38 -11.19
CA SER A 83 17.31 2.94 -10.93
C SER A 83 18.23 2.49 -9.78
N ALA A 84 18.74 3.43 -8.97
CA ALA A 84 19.57 3.11 -7.82
C ALA A 84 18.78 2.24 -6.81
N PRO A 85 19.39 1.21 -6.21
CA PRO A 85 18.75 0.42 -5.17
C PRO A 85 18.32 1.28 -3.99
N ASP A 86 17.18 0.96 -3.40
CA ASP A 86 16.75 1.52 -2.12
C ASP A 86 17.76 1.14 -1.03
N TYR A 87 18.15 2.11 -0.18
CA TYR A 87 19.10 1.89 0.92
C TYR A 87 18.60 0.86 1.96
N ARG A 88 17.31 0.55 1.98
CA ARG A 88 16.70 -0.45 2.89
C ARG A 88 16.62 -1.86 2.30
N SER A 89 17.16 -2.08 1.12
CA SER A 89 17.11 -3.38 0.44
C SER A 89 17.69 -4.55 1.26
N GLY A 90 18.45 -4.27 2.34
CA GLY A 90 18.98 -5.26 3.27
C GLY A 90 18.29 -5.32 4.64
N PHE A 91 17.27 -4.49 4.89
CA PHE A 91 16.61 -4.47 6.20
C PHE A 91 15.90 -5.80 6.49
N GLY A 92 16.05 -6.31 7.72
CA GLY A 92 15.46 -7.56 8.15
C GLY A 92 16.15 -8.82 7.61
N SER A 93 17.33 -8.72 6.97
CA SER A 93 18.06 -9.87 6.44
C SER A 93 18.50 -10.91 7.51
N GLU A 94 18.53 -10.52 8.79
CA GLU A 94 18.82 -11.42 9.91
C GLU A 94 17.58 -12.20 10.39
N LEU A 95 16.37 -11.86 9.94
CA LEU A 95 15.15 -12.60 10.25
C LEU A 95 15.12 -13.91 9.45
N GLN A 96 14.65 -15.01 10.08
CA GLN A 96 14.58 -16.33 9.44
C GLN A 96 13.32 -16.52 8.58
N PHE A 97 12.59 -15.47 8.32
CA PHE A 97 11.30 -15.49 7.59
C PHE A 97 11.13 -14.24 6.74
N GLU A 98 10.22 -14.36 5.78
CA GLU A 98 9.63 -13.23 5.07
C GLU A 98 8.10 -13.25 5.22
N MET A 99 7.48 -12.11 5.06
CA MET A 99 6.02 -11.98 5.06
C MET A 99 5.55 -11.41 3.72
N PRO A 100 5.59 -12.24 2.66
CA PRO A 100 5.21 -11.82 1.33
C PRO A 100 3.73 -11.46 1.26
N TRP A 101 3.42 -10.57 0.33
CA TRP A 101 2.07 -10.29 -0.09
C TRP A 101 2.03 -10.05 -1.61
N ARG A 102 0.85 -10.18 -2.20
CA ARG A 102 0.62 -9.89 -3.62
C ARG A 102 -0.82 -9.50 -3.86
N TYR A 103 -1.05 -8.75 -4.91
CA TYR A 103 -2.39 -8.58 -5.46
C TYR A 103 -2.67 -9.66 -6.51
N VAL A 104 -3.89 -10.20 -6.44
CA VAL A 104 -4.33 -11.35 -7.25
C VAL A 104 -5.67 -11.03 -7.91
N LYS A 105 -5.78 -11.35 -9.19
CA LYS A 105 -7.01 -11.28 -9.95
C LYS A 105 -7.15 -12.56 -10.78
N ASP A 106 -8.31 -13.21 -10.72
CA ASP A 106 -8.61 -14.40 -11.51
C ASP A 106 -7.52 -15.49 -11.40
N ASN A 107 -7.05 -15.78 -10.18
CA ASN A 107 -5.98 -16.74 -9.87
C ASN A 107 -4.62 -16.43 -10.54
N ASP A 108 -4.36 -15.20 -10.86
CA ASP A 108 -3.08 -14.73 -11.40
C ASP A 108 -2.64 -13.44 -10.70
N TYR A 109 -1.38 -13.07 -10.84
CA TYR A 109 -0.91 -11.77 -10.35
C TYR A 109 -1.65 -10.62 -11.03
N ALA A 110 -2.13 -9.65 -10.27
CA ALA A 110 -2.86 -8.52 -10.82
C ALA A 110 -1.97 -7.62 -11.70
N TYR A 111 -0.67 -7.61 -11.48
CA TYR A 111 0.31 -6.88 -12.27
C TYR A 111 1.70 -7.53 -12.20
N TYR A 112 2.58 -7.14 -13.11
CA TYR A 112 3.89 -7.76 -13.31
C TYR A 112 4.99 -6.71 -13.41
N PHE A 113 6.19 -7.10 -12.93
CA PHE A 113 7.40 -6.32 -13.13
C PHE A 113 7.95 -6.53 -14.56
N TYR A 114 8.42 -5.44 -15.15
CA TYR A 114 9.00 -5.39 -16.50
C TYR A 114 10.53 -5.24 -16.39
N PRO A 115 11.33 -6.33 -16.44
CA PRO A 115 12.77 -6.22 -16.28
C PRO A 115 13.41 -5.35 -17.36
N SER A 116 14.25 -4.39 -16.97
CA SER A 116 14.86 -3.39 -17.88
C SER A 116 15.66 -4.02 -19.00
N ARG A 117 16.31 -5.18 -18.75
CA ARG A 117 17.12 -5.90 -19.73
C ARG A 117 16.36 -6.30 -21.01
N TYR A 118 15.04 -6.43 -20.94
CA TYR A 118 14.24 -6.87 -22.08
C TYR A 118 13.73 -5.74 -22.97
N ARG A 119 13.84 -4.48 -22.53
CA ARG A 119 13.43 -3.31 -23.31
C ARG A 119 11.99 -3.40 -23.85
N ILE A 120 11.07 -3.92 -23.05
CA ILE A 120 9.66 -4.09 -23.40
C ILE A 120 8.92 -2.77 -23.18
N SER A 121 8.11 -2.34 -24.15
CA SER A 121 7.10 -1.30 -23.98
C SER A 121 5.85 -1.88 -23.29
N ARG A 122 5.11 -1.04 -22.57
CA ARG A 122 3.83 -1.40 -21.96
C ARG A 122 2.80 -0.30 -22.23
N THR A 123 1.56 -0.54 -21.86
CA THR A 123 0.48 0.45 -21.86
C THR A 123 0.21 0.91 -20.42
N LEU A 124 -0.57 1.97 -20.24
CA LEU A 124 -1.06 2.35 -18.91
C LEU A 124 -2.01 1.29 -18.33
N GLU A 125 -2.73 0.55 -19.18
CA GLU A 125 -3.55 -0.58 -18.71
C GLU A 125 -2.72 -1.67 -18.03
N ASP A 126 -1.48 -1.94 -18.50
CA ASP A 126 -0.58 -2.91 -17.90
C ASP A 126 -0.10 -2.50 -16.49
N SER A 127 -0.07 -1.21 -16.18
CA SER A 127 0.30 -0.66 -14.86
C SER A 127 -0.89 -0.06 -14.09
N LYS A 128 -2.11 -0.17 -14.62
CA LYS A 128 -3.31 0.39 -14.01
C LYS A 128 -3.46 0.00 -12.54
N TYR A 129 -3.33 -1.27 -12.25
CA TYR A 129 -3.59 -1.78 -10.91
C TYR A 129 -2.49 -1.44 -9.92
N SER A 130 -1.22 -1.46 -10.34
CA SER A 130 -0.11 -1.04 -9.47
C SER A 130 -0.23 0.45 -9.13
N PHE A 131 -0.47 1.29 -10.14
CA PHE A 131 -0.61 2.73 -9.93
C PHE A 131 -1.88 3.11 -9.16
N ALA A 132 -3.01 2.41 -9.40
CA ALA A 132 -4.23 2.61 -8.63
C ALA A 132 -4.04 2.26 -7.15
N ALA A 133 -3.40 1.12 -6.85
CA ALA A 133 -3.09 0.73 -5.48
C ALA A 133 -2.21 1.77 -4.78
N LEU A 134 -1.16 2.26 -5.48
CA LEU A 134 -0.29 3.32 -5.01
C LEU A 134 -1.08 4.60 -4.68
N LEU A 135 -1.91 5.06 -5.61
CA LEU A 135 -2.71 6.28 -5.41
C LEU A 135 -3.69 6.14 -4.25
N TYR A 136 -4.40 5.01 -4.13
CA TYR A 136 -5.28 4.77 -2.97
C TYR A 136 -4.51 4.82 -1.65
N HIS A 137 -3.31 4.23 -1.60
CA HIS A 137 -2.46 4.23 -0.42
C HIS A 137 -2.01 5.64 -0.02
N GLU A 138 -1.34 6.36 -0.93
CA GLU A 138 -0.79 7.68 -0.64
C GLU A 138 -1.88 8.74 -0.40
N LEU A 139 -2.99 8.63 -1.11
CA LEU A 139 -4.13 9.54 -0.90
C LEU A 139 -4.91 9.22 0.38
N ALA A 140 -4.84 7.98 0.89
CA ALA A 140 -5.34 7.69 2.23
C ALA A 140 -4.55 8.46 3.29
N HIS A 141 -3.21 8.55 3.17
CA HIS A 141 -2.40 9.39 4.07
C HIS A 141 -2.80 10.86 4.03
N ALA A 142 -3.05 11.42 2.84
CA ALA A 142 -3.51 12.80 2.72
C ALA A 142 -4.85 13.02 3.43
N ASN A 143 -5.80 12.10 3.27
CA ASN A 143 -7.13 12.17 3.91
C ASN A 143 -7.11 11.77 5.39
N ASP A 144 -6.06 11.11 5.87
CA ASP A 144 -5.81 10.87 7.29
C ASP A 144 -5.62 12.20 8.04
N PHE A 145 -4.79 13.09 7.51
CA PHE A 145 -4.55 14.41 8.08
C PHE A 145 -5.67 15.43 7.75
N PHE A 146 -6.17 15.41 6.53
CA PHE A 146 -7.13 16.38 6.00
C PHE A 146 -8.41 15.74 5.47
N PRO A 147 -9.20 15.05 6.33
CA PRO A 147 -10.45 14.43 5.89
C PRO A 147 -11.46 15.47 5.41
N SER A 148 -12.26 15.11 4.41
CA SER A 148 -13.23 16.01 3.78
C SER A 148 -14.21 16.65 4.77
N SER A 149 -14.55 15.96 5.85
CA SER A 149 -15.42 16.44 6.92
C SER A 149 -14.88 17.68 7.66
N ARG A 150 -13.58 17.96 7.55
CA ARG A 150 -12.92 19.07 8.25
C ARG A 150 -12.49 20.23 7.36
N TRP A 151 -12.55 20.12 6.03
CA TRP A 151 -12.01 21.14 5.11
C TRP A 151 -12.59 22.54 5.36
N LEU A 152 -13.89 22.64 5.64
CA LEU A 152 -14.53 23.94 5.92
C LEU A 152 -14.14 24.56 7.28
N THR A 153 -13.48 23.80 8.13
CA THR A 153 -13.05 24.27 9.46
C THR A 153 -11.61 24.79 9.46
N TYR A 154 -10.82 24.50 8.42
CA TYR A 154 -9.45 24.98 8.33
C TYR A 154 -9.40 26.45 7.96
N PRO A 155 -8.75 27.31 8.77
CA PRO A 155 -8.55 28.71 8.41
C PRO A 155 -7.63 28.81 7.18
N MET A 156 -8.10 29.48 6.14
CA MET A 156 -7.32 29.71 4.91
C MET A 156 -6.02 30.52 5.13
N SER A 157 -5.85 31.14 6.30
CA SER A 157 -4.67 31.90 6.67
C SER A 157 -3.53 31.05 7.26
N LYS A 158 -3.80 29.76 7.58
CA LYS A 158 -2.79 28.85 8.12
C LYS A 158 -1.98 28.21 7.02
N THR A 159 -0.70 27.98 7.32
CA THR A 159 0.14 27.09 6.49
C THR A 159 -0.32 25.65 6.67
N VAL A 160 0.02 24.78 5.71
CA VAL A 160 -0.24 23.33 5.84
C VAL A 160 0.48 22.78 7.07
N TYR A 161 1.72 23.18 7.29
CA TYR A 161 2.51 22.80 8.46
C TYR A 161 1.80 23.11 9.78
N ASP A 162 1.31 24.34 9.96
CA ASP A 162 0.59 24.72 11.18
C ASP A 162 -0.69 23.92 11.36
N ALA A 163 -1.44 23.68 10.26
CA ALA A 163 -2.67 22.90 10.30
C ALA A 163 -2.41 21.44 10.69
N VAL A 164 -1.36 20.82 10.12
CA VAL A 164 -0.96 19.46 10.45
C VAL A 164 -0.49 19.36 11.90
N ASN A 165 0.34 20.30 12.34
CA ASN A 165 0.83 20.32 13.72
C ASN A 165 -0.31 20.41 14.74
N GLU A 166 -1.32 21.26 14.50
CA GLU A 166 -2.50 21.32 15.38
C GLU A 166 -3.25 19.98 15.45
N VAL A 167 -3.49 19.35 14.30
CA VAL A 167 -4.20 18.07 14.25
C VAL A 167 -3.42 17.00 14.98
N TYR A 168 -2.10 16.99 14.82
CA TYR A 168 -1.18 16.05 15.47
C TYR A 168 -1.15 16.25 16.99
N GLN A 169 -0.92 17.48 17.46
CA GLN A 169 -0.89 17.81 18.89
C GLN A 169 -2.22 17.53 19.59
N ALA A 170 -3.33 17.72 18.87
CA ALA A 170 -4.66 17.42 19.38
C ALA A 170 -5.04 15.93 19.30
N GLN A 171 -4.17 15.05 18.79
CA GLN A 171 -4.45 13.64 18.53
C GLN A 171 -5.73 13.44 17.69
N GLN A 172 -5.88 14.22 16.63
CA GLN A 172 -7.07 14.26 15.77
C GLN A 172 -6.83 13.73 14.36
N ILE A 173 -5.71 13.05 14.14
CA ILE A 173 -5.45 12.30 12.90
C ILE A 173 -6.41 11.11 12.85
N GLN A 174 -6.93 10.77 11.67
CA GLN A 174 -7.95 9.72 11.56
C GLN A 174 -7.42 8.34 11.93
N SER A 175 -6.13 8.07 11.66
CA SER A 175 -5.44 6.86 12.10
C SER A 175 -5.35 6.75 13.64
N ASP A 176 -5.22 7.87 14.38
CA ASP A 176 -5.29 7.87 15.84
C ASP A 176 -6.70 7.48 16.31
N TYR A 177 -7.74 8.00 15.67
CA TYR A 177 -9.12 7.59 15.96
C TYR A 177 -9.36 6.11 15.62
N LEU A 178 -8.78 5.61 14.54
CA LEU A 178 -8.85 4.17 14.21
C LEU A 178 -8.27 3.34 15.35
N GLN A 179 -7.07 3.66 15.82
CA GLN A 179 -6.41 2.93 16.90
C GLN A 179 -7.14 3.02 18.22
N ASN A 180 -7.78 4.17 18.51
CA ASN A 180 -8.55 4.35 19.75
C ASN A 180 -9.86 3.54 19.74
N ASN A 181 -10.50 3.34 18.59
CA ASN A 181 -11.78 2.64 18.48
C ASN A 181 -11.62 1.15 18.10
N PHE A 182 -10.65 0.84 17.26
CA PHE A 182 -10.39 -0.49 16.70
C PHE A 182 -8.87 -0.74 16.67
N PRO A 183 -8.22 -0.91 17.82
CA PRO A 183 -6.77 -1.01 17.90
C PRO A 183 -6.25 -2.20 17.10
N LEU A 184 -5.19 -1.96 16.32
CA LEU A 184 -4.45 -3.01 15.61
C LEU A 184 -3.85 -4.00 16.62
N VAL A 185 -3.28 -3.45 17.71
CA VAL A 185 -2.64 -4.21 18.76
C VAL A 185 -3.31 -3.89 20.09
N VAL A 186 -3.80 -4.91 20.77
CA VAL A 186 -4.25 -4.76 22.15
C VAL A 186 -3.01 -4.55 23.03
N ALA A 187 -3.01 -3.53 23.86
CA ALA A 187 -1.84 -3.11 24.65
C ALA A 187 -1.19 -4.23 25.51
N SER A 188 -1.95 -5.27 25.84
CA SER A 188 -1.48 -6.46 26.58
C SER A 188 -1.13 -7.65 25.68
N SER A 189 -1.27 -7.52 24.35
CA SER A 189 -0.98 -8.61 23.41
C SER A 189 0.52 -8.74 23.19
N TYR A 190 1.09 -9.86 23.64
CA TYR A 190 2.48 -10.20 23.33
C TYR A 190 2.69 -10.29 21.81
N ASN A 191 1.79 -10.98 21.11
CA ASN A 191 1.90 -11.20 19.66
C ASN A 191 1.94 -9.88 18.89
N GLY A 192 1.01 -8.99 19.15
CA GLY A 192 0.94 -7.72 18.46
C GLY A 192 2.14 -6.80 18.72
N VAL A 193 2.62 -6.76 19.97
CA VAL A 193 3.81 -6.00 20.34
C VAL A 193 5.07 -6.55 19.66
N GLU A 194 5.23 -7.87 19.58
CA GLU A 194 6.37 -8.47 18.87
C GLU A 194 6.26 -8.25 17.37
N MET A 195 5.06 -8.35 16.76
CA MET A 195 4.86 -8.02 15.35
C MET A 195 5.22 -6.56 15.04
N GLN A 196 4.92 -5.60 15.92
CA GLN A 196 5.35 -4.22 15.77
C GLN A 196 6.88 -4.09 15.82
N LYS A 197 7.56 -4.75 16.75
CA LYS A 197 9.03 -4.74 16.83
C LYS A 197 9.67 -5.33 15.55
N LEU A 198 9.16 -6.46 15.07
CA LEU A 198 9.62 -7.07 13.81
C LEU A 198 9.41 -6.14 12.62
N ALA A 199 8.27 -5.43 12.57
CA ALA A 199 8.01 -4.44 11.54
C ALA A 199 8.96 -3.23 11.63
N GLN A 200 9.36 -2.80 12.83
CA GLN A 200 10.42 -1.78 12.97
C GLN A 200 11.73 -2.26 12.33
N VAL A 201 12.16 -3.49 12.62
CA VAL A 201 13.39 -4.09 12.05
C VAL A 201 13.29 -4.15 10.52
N ARG A 202 12.15 -4.61 10.00
CA ARG A 202 11.97 -4.84 8.57
C ARG A 202 11.79 -3.55 7.76
N PHE A 203 11.17 -2.54 8.34
CA PHE A 203 10.69 -1.38 7.59
C PHE A 203 11.30 -0.04 8.02
N ARG A 204 11.93 0.07 9.17
CA ARG A 204 12.38 1.36 9.70
C ARG A 204 13.81 1.39 10.20
N ASP A 205 14.20 0.45 11.01
CA ASP A 205 15.51 0.43 11.68
C ASP A 205 16.00 -1.01 11.83
N PRO A 206 16.89 -1.49 10.94
CA PRO A 206 17.41 -2.84 11.01
C PRO A 206 18.21 -3.10 12.29
N ASP A 207 18.79 -2.07 12.91
CA ASP A 207 19.57 -2.19 14.14
C ASP A 207 18.68 -2.35 15.38
N ALA A 208 17.35 -2.18 15.24
CA ALA A 208 16.39 -2.42 16.31
C ALA A 208 16.17 -3.92 16.62
N ILE A 209 16.75 -4.83 15.81
CA ILE A 209 16.61 -6.28 15.99
C ILE A 209 17.14 -6.71 17.37
N GLN A 210 16.33 -7.53 18.06
CA GLN A 210 16.76 -8.15 19.32
C GLN A 210 17.30 -9.55 19.03
N GLU A 211 18.31 -9.99 19.80
CA GLU A 211 19.00 -11.27 19.56
C GLU A 211 18.02 -12.46 19.54
N TYR A 212 17.03 -12.48 20.43
CA TYR A 212 16.01 -13.55 20.47
C TYR A 212 15.09 -13.59 19.25
N GLN A 213 14.94 -12.47 18.52
CA GLN A 213 14.08 -12.40 17.33
C GLN A 213 14.71 -13.08 16.11
N LYS A 214 16.06 -13.22 16.09
CA LYS A 214 16.80 -13.94 15.07
C LYS A 214 16.48 -15.45 15.04
N ASP A 215 15.99 -15.97 16.16
CA ASP A 215 15.60 -17.37 16.31
C ASP A 215 14.10 -17.62 16.04
N PHE A 216 13.34 -16.59 15.70
CA PHE A 216 11.92 -16.76 15.40
C PHE A 216 11.72 -17.57 14.13
N THR A 217 11.03 -18.71 14.28
CA THR A 217 10.67 -19.56 13.16
C THR A 217 9.47 -19.01 12.39
N MET A 218 9.34 -19.38 11.12
CA MET A 218 8.16 -19.07 10.30
C MET A 218 6.85 -19.44 11.01
N SER A 219 6.77 -20.63 11.61
CA SER A 219 5.58 -21.11 12.29
C SER A 219 5.22 -20.24 13.50
N PHE A 220 6.21 -19.83 14.29
CA PHE A 220 5.98 -18.96 15.43
C PHE A 220 5.45 -17.58 15.00
N VAL A 221 6.04 -17.00 13.93
CA VAL A 221 5.58 -15.72 13.39
C VAL A 221 4.18 -15.83 12.79
N ALA A 222 3.89 -16.93 12.07
CA ALA A 222 2.55 -17.18 11.53
C ALA A 222 1.50 -17.28 12.64
N ASP A 223 1.80 -17.94 13.74
CA ASP A 223 0.88 -18.07 14.88
C ASP A 223 0.62 -16.73 15.58
N MET A 224 1.61 -15.85 15.66
CA MET A 224 1.42 -14.47 16.11
C MET A 224 0.52 -13.69 15.15
N PHE A 225 0.83 -13.70 13.84
CA PHE A 225 0.15 -12.89 12.86
C PHE A 225 -1.33 -13.29 12.65
N LYS A 226 -1.65 -14.59 12.69
CA LYS A 226 -3.02 -15.11 12.49
C LYS A 226 -4.06 -14.48 13.43
N THR A 227 -3.66 -14.18 14.65
CA THR A 227 -4.55 -13.73 15.74
C THR A 227 -4.74 -12.22 15.79
N GLU A 228 -3.97 -11.47 15.01
CA GLU A 228 -3.94 -10.00 15.05
C GLU A 228 -4.82 -9.36 13.96
N GLY A 229 -5.10 -8.06 14.12
CA GLY A 229 -6.01 -7.30 13.24
C GLY A 229 -5.37 -6.70 11.99
N ALA A 230 -4.09 -6.97 11.72
CA ALA A 230 -3.41 -6.42 10.57
C ALA A 230 -3.81 -7.14 9.27
N PRO A 231 -4.18 -6.40 8.21
CA PRO A 231 -4.40 -7.01 6.89
C PRO A 231 -3.10 -7.48 6.22
N GLN A 232 -1.95 -6.91 6.60
CA GLN A 232 -0.61 -7.35 6.18
C GLN A 232 0.47 -6.85 7.15
N PHE A 233 1.72 -7.32 6.97
CA PHE A 233 2.81 -7.05 7.92
C PHE A 233 3.19 -5.57 8.03
N TYR A 234 3.16 -4.83 6.90
CA TYR A 234 3.51 -3.41 6.90
C TYR A 234 2.58 -2.54 7.76
N SER A 235 1.35 -2.99 8.03
CA SER A 235 0.43 -2.33 8.96
C SER A 235 1.01 -2.12 10.37
N TYR A 236 1.95 -2.97 10.79
CA TYR A 236 2.59 -2.83 12.09
C TYR A 236 3.68 -1.76 12.14
N SER A 237 4.11 -1.22 11.02
CA SER A 237 5.19 -0.22 10.96
C SER A 237 4.78 1.12 11.57
N THR A 238 3.57 1.59 11.29
CA THR A 238 2.94 2.74 11.94
C THR A 238 1.41 2.64 11.89
N THR A 239 0.73 3.42 12.72
CA THR A 239 -0.73 3.53 12.70
C THR A 239 -1.26 4.12 11.38
N ARG A 240 -0.46 4.95 10.73
CA ARG A 240 -0.80 5.59 9.45
C ARG A 240 -0.72 4.60 8.29
N GLU A 241 0.30 3.73 8.29
CA GLU A 241 0.41 2.66 7.31
C GLU A 241 -0.75 1.65 7.45
N ASP A 242 -1.11 1.30 8.66
CA ASP A 242 -2.26 0.47 8.93
C ASP A 242 -3.57 1.06 8.36
N PHE A 243 -3.76 2.36 8.56
CA PHE A 243 -4.88 3.11 8.01
C PHE A 243 -4.91 3.07 6.47
N ALA A 244 -3.78 3.35 5.83
CA ALA A 244 -3.66 3.37 4.38
C ALA A 244 -3.84 1.98 3.76
N ILE A 245 -3.28 0.92 4.39
CA ILE A 245 -3.37 -0.46 3.91
C ILE A 245 -4.80 -1.03 4.01
N LEU A 246 -5.55 -0.63 5.03
CA LEU A 246 -6.96 -1.00 5.12
C LEU A 246 -7.75 -0.39 3.96
N PHE A 247 -7.48 0.87 3.63
CA PHE A 247 -8.16 1.58 2.55
C PHE A 247 -7.78 1.03 1.18
N ASP A 248 -6.48 1.00 0.84
CA ASP A 248 -6.02 0.56 -0.48
C ASP A 248 -6.48 -0.86 -0.80
N GLY A 249 -6.33 -1.79 0.18
CA GLY A 249 -6.75 -3.17 -0.01
C GLY A 249 -8.23 -3.33 -0.23
N PHE A 250 -9.05 -2.54 0.44
CA PHE A 250 -10.49 -2.53 0.21
C PHE A 250 -10.85 -1.91 -1.15
N MET A 251 -10.26 -0.79 -1.52
CA MET A 251 -10.54 -0.14 -2.80
C MET A 251 -10.15 -1.01 -3.99
N MET A 252 -9.01 -1.70 -3.92
CA MET A 252 -8.60 -2.66 -4.95
C MET A 252 -9.61 -3.81 -5.12
N TYR A 253 -10.16 -4.31 -4.01
CA TYR A 253 -11.22 -5.30 -4.05
C TYR A 253 -12.53 -4.73 -4.61
N ALA A 254 -13.00 -3.62 -4.07
CA ALA A 254 -14.31 -3.07 -4.37
C ALA A 254 -14.43 -2.54 -5.81
N ARG A 255 -13.35 -1.95 -6.36
CA ARG A 255 -13.35 -1.33 -7.70
C ARG A 255 -12.90 -2.27 -8.81
N TYR A 256 -11.97 -3.18 -8.49
CA TYR A 256 -11.32 -3.99 -9.54
C TYR A 256 -11.49 -5.49 -9.34
N GLY A 257 -12.12 -5.96 -8.25
CA GLY A 257 -12.19 -7.37 -7.93
C GLY A 257 -10.83 -8.00 -7.64
N ILE A 258 -9.88 -7.18 -7.15
CA ILE A 258 -8.52 -7.62 -6.87
C ILE A 258 -8.41 -8.02 -5.41
N ASN A 259 -7.96 -9.24 -5.19
CA ASN A 259 -7.72 -9.82 -3.89
C ASN A 259 -6.28 -9.57 -3.43
N ARG A 260 -6.03 -9.63 -2.12
CA ARG A 260 -4.69 -9.60 -1.57
C ARG A 260 -4.38 -10.92 -0.88
N ASP A 261 -3.30 -11.59 -1.31
CA ASP A 261 -2.71 -12.70 -0.58
C ASP A 261 -1.63 -12.18 0.38
N VAL A 262 -1.56 -12.76 1.57
CA VAL A 262 -0.50 -12.55 2.55
C VAL A 262 -0.04 -13.88 3.11
N GLY A 263 1.24 -13.98 3.48
CA GLY A 263 1.77 -15.24 4.01
C GLY A 263 3.00 -15.06 4.88
N VAL A 264 3.50 -16.18 5.38
CA VAL A 264 4.78 -16.29 6.09
C VAL A 264 5.60 -17.39 5.42
N SER A 265 6.74 -17.02 4.84
CA SER A 265 7.57 -17.86 4.00
C SER A 265 9.03 -17.86 4.46
N ASP A 266 9.83 -18.76 3.87
CA ASP A 266 11.29 -18.64 3.89
C ASP A 266 11.73 -17.42 3.05
N GLN A 267 12.99 -17.02 3.24
CA GLN A 267 13.58 -15.84 2.55
C GLN A 267 13.63 -15.97 1.02
N GLN A 268 13.49 -17.16 0.47
CA GLN A 268 13.55 -17.42 -0.97
C GLN A 268 12.18 -17.71 -1.59
N TYR A 269 11.10 -17.71 -0.80
CA TYR A 269 9.73 -18.04 -1.23
C TYR A 269 9.55 -19.47 -1.76
N ASN A 270 10.48 -20.39 -1.43
CA ASN A 270 10.41 -21.80 -1.82
C ASN A 270 9.38 -22.57 -1.01
N SER A 271 9.19 -22.16 0.25
CA SER A 271 8.20 -22.75 1.15
C SER A 271 7.52 -21.64 1.97
N PHE A 272 6.27 -21.86 2.33
CA PHE A 272 5.57 -21.03 3.30
C PHE A 272 4.74 -21.90 4.25
N VAL A 273 4.59 -21.45 5.48
CA VAL A 273 3.92 -22.25 6.53
C VAL A 273 2.46 -21.87 6.69
N TRP A 274 2.10 -20.68 6.26
CA TRP A 274 0.75 -20.16 6.30
C TRP A 274 0.58 -19.04 5.28
N GLY A 275 -0.60 -18.98 4.67
CA GLY A 275 -1.02 -17.89 3.79
C GLY A 275 -2.53 -17.78 3.75
N GLN A 276 -3.02 -16.58 3.47
CA GLN A 276 -4.43 -16.26 3.43
C GLN A 276 -4.72 -15.26 2.31
N ARG A 277 -5.74 -15.55 1.50
CA ARG A 277 -6.31 -14.62 0.52
C ARG A 277 -7.41 -13.83 1.18
N ASP A 278 -7.38 -12.50 0.98
CA ASP A 278 -8.39 -11.56 1.44
C ASP A 278 -8.64 -11.57 2.95
N ARG A 279 -7.56 -11.51 3.71
CA ARG A 279 -7.62 -11.36 5.18
C ARG A 279 -8.55 -10.21 5.63
N LYS A 280 -8.81 -9.23 4.78
CA LYS A 280 -9.80 -8.17 5.00
C LYS A 280 -11.23 -8.68 5.22
N GLY A 281 -11.55 -9.90 4.80
CA GLY A 281 -12.83 -10.56 5.06
C GLY A 281 -13.03 -11.05 6.50
N GLU A 282 -11.98 -11.04 7.35
CA GLU A 282 -12.10 -11.40 8.77
C GLU A 282 -13.08 -10.49 9.51
N SER A 283 -13.95 -11.08 10.32
CA SER A 283 -15.01 -10.36 11.01
C SER A 283 -14.51 -9.22 11.92
N TRP A 284 -13.30 -9.32 12.43
CA TRP A 284 -12.66 -8.27 13.26
C TRP A 284 -11.90 -7.23 12.46
N ILE A 285 -11.62 -7.45 11.16
CA ILE A 285 -10.99 -6.47 10.27
C ILE A 285 -12.05 -5.62 9.56
N LYS A 286 -13.21 -6.19 9.18
CA LYS A 286 -14.30 -5.45 8.51
C LYS A 286 -14.68 -4.13 9.18
N PRO A 287 -14.89 -4.04 10.52
CA PRO A 287 -15.20 -2.76 11.18
C PRO A 287 -14.10 -1.70 11.05
N ARG A 288 -12.84 -2.13 10.94
CA ARG A 288 -11.69 -1.25 10.74
C ARG A 288 -11.71 -0.65 9.33
N ILE A 289 -12.03 -1.47 8.32
CA ILE A 289 -12.17 -1.03 6.91
C ILE A 289 -13.33 -0.05 6.79
N GLU A 290 -14.50 -0.36 7.36
CA GLU A 290 -15.67 0.52 7.36
C GLU A 290 -15.34 1.88 7.98
N PHE A 291 -14.66 1.88 9.12
CA PHE A 291 -14.22 3.10 9.80
C PHE A 291 -13.32 3.96 8.90
N VAL A 292 -12.36 3.35 8.21
CA VAL A 292 -11.40 4.07 7.34
C VAL A 292 -12.09 4.58 6.09
N THR A 293 -12.82 3.72 5.39
CA THR A 293 -13.43 4.06 4.09
C THR A 293 -14.42 5.22 4.22
N ASN A 294 -15.28 5.21 5.24
CA ASN A 294 -16.23 6.27 5.50
C ASN A 294 -15.59 7.63 5.82
N ARG A 295 -14.32 7.66 6.22
CA ARG A 295 -13.57 8.89 6.49
C ARG A 295 -12.75 9.37 5.31
N VAL A 296 -12.18 8.44 4.57
CA VAL A 296 -11.31 8.75 3.42
C VAL A 296 -12.13 9.11 2.19
N LEU A 297 -13.17 8.33 1.89
CA LEU A 297 -14.00 8.51 0.69
C LEU A 297 -15.50 8.39 1.02
N PRO A 298 -16.08 9.37 1.71
CA PRO A 298 -17.50 9.32 2.08
C PRO A 298 -18.46 9.35 0.88
N GLU A 299 -17.97 9.66 -0.31
CA GLU A 299 -18.71 9.58 -1.57
C GLU A 299 -18.95 8.15 -2.04
N PHE A 300 -18.28 7.14 -1.45
CA PHE A 300 -18.48 5.72 -1.78
C PHE A 300 -19.66 5.16 -0.97
N TYR A 301 -20.89 5.48 -1.36
CA TYR A 301 -22.11 5.16 -0.61
C TYR A 301 -22.40 3.68 -0.42
N ASP A 302 -21.90 2.82 -1.33
CA ASP A 302 -22.13 1.37 -1.28
C ASP A 302 -21.04 0.61 -0.48
N ALA A 303 -20.05 1.32 0.07
CA ALA A 303 -18.90 0.72 0.74
C ALA A 303 -19.31 -0.25 1.85
N ASP A 304 -20.19 0.19 2.76
CA ASP A 304 -20.62 -0.64 3.89
C ASP A 304 -21.30 -1.93 3.43
N ALA A 305 -22.15 -1.86 2.40
CA ALA A 305 -22.81 -3.05 1.85
C ALA A 305 -21.79 -4.04 1.25
N ILE A 306 -20.76 -3.53 0.55
CA ILE A 306 -19.69 -4.38 -0.01
C ILE A 306 -18.88 -5.00 1.12
N ILE A 307 -18.49 -4.22 2.16
CA ILE A 307 -17.71 -4.71 3.31
C ILE A 307 -18.45 -5.83 4.03
N GLN A 308 -19.72 -5.65 4.33
CA GLN A 308 -20.51 -6.67 5.02
C GLN A 308 -20.64 -7.98 4.21
N ASN A 309 -20.70 -7.89 2.89
CA ASN A 309 -20.81 -9.03 1.98
C ASN A 309 -19.46 -9.61 1.52
N MET A 310 -18.31 -9.07 1.98
CA MET A 310 -17.02 -9.71 1.68
C MET A 310 -16.99 -11.15 2.18
N PRO A 311 -16.51 -12.09 1.36
CA PRO A 311 -16.40 -13.49 1.75
C PRO A 311 -15.40 -13.67 2.91
N GLU A 312 -15.54 -14.80 3.61
CA GLU A 312 -14.50 -15.23 4.55
C GLU A 312 -13.18 -15.45 3.82
N PRO A 313 -12.04 -15.15 4.47
CA PRO A 313 -10.75 -15.35 3.85
C PRO A 313 -10.47 -16.81 3.49
N LEU A 314 -9.75 -17.01 2.39
CA LEU A 314 -9.35 -18.31 1.93
C LEU A 314 -7.93 -18.66 2.41
N VAL A 315 -7.75 -19.81 3.02
CA VAL A 315 -6.43 -20.33 3.38
C VAL A 315 -5.73 -20.85 2.11
N LEU A 316 -4.50 -20.43 1.88
CA LEU A 316 -3.72 -20.86 0.73
C LEU A 316 -3.09 -22.23 0.97
N ASP A 317 -2.98 -23.03 -0.09
CA ASP A 317 -2.32 -24.35 -0.05
C ASP A 317 -0.81 -24.19 0.12
N ASN A 318 -0.30 -24.54 1.28
CA ASN A 318 1.12 -24.48 1.62
C ASN A 318 1.91 -25.75 1.27
N SER A 319 1.29 -26.72 0.60
CA SER A 319 2.00 -27.88 0.02
C SER A 319 2.80 -27.51 -1.25
N VAL A 320 2.53 -26.35 -1.82
CA VAL A 320 3.26 -25.76 -2.97
C VAL A 320 4.09 -24.56 -2.51
N ASN A 321 4.97 -24.04 -3.38
CA ASN A 321 5.70 -22.81 -3.07
C ASN A 321 4.77 -21.58 -3.14
N TRP A 322 5.23 -20.45 -2.54
CA TRP A 322 4.44 -19.21 -2.50
C TRP A 322 3.93 -18.76 -3.87
N ARG A 323 4.77 -18.82 -4.90
CA ARG A 323 4.37 -18.35 -6.24
C ARG A 323 3.31 -19.23 -6.87
N SER A 324 3.40 -20.55 -6.70
CA SER A 324 2.42 -21.50 -7.22
C SER A 324 1.07 -21.42 -6.49
N SER A 325 1.06 -21.00 -5.23
CA SER A 325 -0.17 -20.87 -4.43
C SER A 325 -1.10 -19.73 -4.88
N VAL A 326 -0.72 -18.96 -5.91
CA VAL A 326 -1.60 -17.96 -6.52
C VAL A 326 -2.84 -18.59 -7.15
N VAL A 327 -2.71 -19.81 -7.67
CA VAL A 327 -3.80 -20.58 -8.22
C VAL A 327 -4.50 -21.34 -7.09
N VAL A 328 -5.76 -21.02 -6.87
CA VAL A 328 -6.63 -21.76 -5.96
C VAL A 328 -7.57 -22.60 -6.83
N SER A 329 -7.40 -23.90 -6.77
CA SER A 329 -8.29 -24.82 -7.50
C SER A 329 -9.70 -24.71 -6.91
N PRO A 330 -10.74 -24.52 -7.72
CA PRO A 330 -12.10 -24.80 -7.28
C PRO A 330 -12.19 -26.29 -6.91
N ASP A 331 -12.99 -26.61 -5.91
CA ASP A 331 -13.28 -28.00 -5.51
C ASP A 331 -13.43 -28.93 -6.72
N ASP A 332 -12.93 -30.13 -6.60
CA ASP A 332 -12.67 -31.26 -7.51
C ASP A 332 -13.73 -31.58 -8.60
N SER A 333 -14.44 -30.65 -9.20
CA SER A 333 -15.55 -30.91 -10.11
C SER A 333 -15.56 -30.22 -11.47
N SER A 334 -14.49 -29.58 -11.90
CA SER A 334 -14.34 -29.23 -13.32
C SER A 334 -12.87 -29.13 -13.72
N GLU A 335 -12.44 -29.94 -14.67
CA GLU A 335 -11.30 -29.65 -15.55
C GLU A 335 -11.60 -28.35 -16.32
N SER A 336 -11.56 -27.20 -15.64
CA SER A 336 -11.38 -25.95 -16.33
C SER A 336 -9.92 -25.91 -16.76
N GLU A 337 -9.68 -26.16 -18.05
CA GLU A 337 -8.43 -25.79 -18.70
C GLU A 337 -8.04 -24.41 -18.17
N LEU A 338 -6.98 -24.38 -17.35
CA LEU A 338 -6.33 -23.17 -16.91
C LEU A 338 -5.92 -22.42 -18.19
N ASN A 339 -6.75 -21.49 -18.62
CA ASN A 339 -6.35 -20.45 -19.54
C ASN A 339 -5.33 -19.56 -18.80
N ILE A 340 -4.15 -20.13 -18.55
CA ILE A 340 -2.95 -19.35 -18.32
C ILE A 340 -2.78 -18.63 -19.66
N SER A 341 -3.32 -17.42 -19.74
CA SER A 341 -3.08 -16.56 -20.88
C SER A 341 -1.57 -16.61 -21.11
N VAL A 342 -1.15 -16.79 -22.36
CA VAL A 342 0.28 -16.88 -22.74
C VAL A 342 0.89 -15.50 -22.44
N ARG A 343 1.09 -15.20 -21.16
CA ARG A 343 1.77 -13.99 -20.75
C ARG A 343 3.22 -14.06 -21.19
N ASP A 344 3.75 -12.93 -21.54
CA ASP A 344 5.13 -12.81 -21.96
C ASP A 344 6.06 -13.35 -20.86
N LYS A 345 6.73 -14.47 -21.11
CA LYS A 345 7.64 -15.15 -20.17
C LYS A 345 8.81 -14.25 -19.71
N ARG A 346 8.99 -13.09 -20.30
CA ARG A 346 9.99 -12.09 -19.89
C ARG A 346 9.52 -11.25 -18.71
N LEU A 347 8.21 -11.23 -18.41
CA LEU A 347 7.67 -10.54 -17.26
C LEU A 347 7.89 -11.37 -15.99
N THR A 348 8.08 -10.69 -14.88
CA THR A 348 8.29 -11.31 -13.57
C THR A 348 7.08 -11.06 -12.68
N PRO A 349 6.50 -12.08 -12.02
CA PRO A 349 5.47 -11.87 -11.01
C PRO A 349 5.94 -10.87 -9.95
N MET A 350 5.06 -9.97 -9.54
CA MET A 350 5.39 -8.94 -8.58
C MET A 350 4.82 -9.31 -7.22
N ASP A 351 5.67 -9.81 -6.35
CA ASP A 351 5.37 -9.95 -4.93
C ASP A 351 5.60 -8.61 -4.23
N GLY A 352 4.72 -8.26 -3.30
CA GLY A 352 4.64 -6.92 -2.72
C GLY A 352 5.85 -6.46 -1.93
N GLU A 353 6.79 -7.34 -1.63
CA GLU A 353 8.04 -6.92 -1.00
C GLU A 353 8.88 -6.01 -1.90
N ILE A 354 8.87 -6.24 -3.22
CA ILE A 354 9.55 -5.35 -4.18
C ILE A 354 8.89 -3.96 -4.11
N TRP A 355 7.60 -3.91 -3.92
CA TRP A 355 6.81 -2.68 -3.82
C TRP A 355 7.08 -1.92 -2.52
N HIS A 356 7.16 -2.62 -1.39
CA HIS A 356 7.48 -2.00 -0.10
C HIS A 356 8.94 -1.59 0.03
N PHE A 357 9.86 -2.24 -0.66
CA PHE A 357 11.23 -1.73 -0.77
C PHE A 357 11.26 -0.33 -1.36
N ASP A 358 10.32 -0.01 -2.23
CA ASP A 358 10.19 1.31 -2.82
C ASP A 358 9.55 2.33 -1.86
N HIS A 359 8.59 1.98 -1.02
CA HIS A 359 7.93 2.89 -0.07
C HIS A 359 8.76 3.29 1.16
N ARG A 360 9.94 2.72 1.37
CA ARG A 360 10.73 2.87 2.60
C ARG A 360 11.55 4.15 2.69
N GLN A 361 11.78 4.88 1.60
CA GLN A 361 12.62 6.09 1.61
C GLN A 361 11.93 7.33 2.18
N SER A 362 10.62 7.36 2.27
CA SER A 362 9.87 8.56 2.64
C SER A 362 10.20 9.11 4.03
N HIS A 363 10.89 8.34 4.87
CA HIS A 363 11.14 8.74 6.25
C HIS A 363 12.58 9.17 6.54
N LYS A 364 13.55 9.05 5.60
CA LYS A 364 14.95 9.46 5.83
C LYS A 364 15.52 10.43 4.80
N CYS A 365 14.88 10.67 3.67
CA CYS A 365 15.36 11.65 2.71
C CYS A 365 15.00 13.08 3.12
N GLY A 366 15.78 13.69 3.97
CA GLY A 366 15.76 15.14 4.21
C GLY A 366 14.47 15.78 4.70
N ALA A 367 13.34 15.09 4.60
CA ALA A 367 12.15 15.39 5.36
C ALA A 367 12.39 14.79 6.74
N ILE A 368 12.82 15.58 7.66
CA ILE A 368 12.74 15.30 9.09
C ILE A 368 11.37 14.67 9.29
N CYS A 369 11.35 13.44 9.80
CA CYS A 369 10.08 12.77 10.13
C CYS A 369 9.28 13.77 10.93
N PHE A 370 8.03 14.01 10.60
CA PHE A 370 7.20 14.97 11.33
C PHE A 370 7.21 14.67 12.84
N GLU A 371 7.31 13.38 13.19
CA GLU A 371 7.49 12.92 14.57
C GLU A 371 8.85 13.31 15.17
N ASP A 372 9.90 13.42 14.36
CA ASP A 372 11.23 13.82 14.82
C ASP A 372 11.35 15.33 14.95
N VAL A 373 10.61 16.09 14.14
CA VAL A 373 10.51 17.57 14.29
C VAL A 373 9.82 17.93 15.58
N LEU A 374 8.73 17.24 15.91
CA LEU A 374 7.92 17.54 17.08
C LEU A 374 8.51 17.04 18.41
N LYS A 375 9.52 16.13 18.36
CA LYS A 375 10.22 15.63 19.56
C LYS A 375 11.43 16.47 19.95
N ASN A 376 11.89 17.35 19.06
CA ASN A 376 13.08 18.18 19.25
C ASN A 376 12.78 19.66 19.54
N GLU A 377 11.51 20.03 19.67
CA GLU A 377 11.03 21.30 20.24
C GLU A 377 10.38 21.03 21.63
#